data_c5ca159321fcf51c434365c4d8b6467c
#
_entry.id   c5ca159321fcf51c434365c4d8b6467c
#
_cell.length_a   1.000
_cell.length_b   1.000
_cell.length_c   1.000
_cell.angle_alpha   90.00
_cell.angle_beta   90.00
_cell.angle_gamma   90.00
#
_symmetry.space_group_name_H-M   'P 1'
#
loop_
_entity.id
_entity.type
_entity.pdbx_description
1 polymer ?
#
loop_
_entity_poly.entity_id
_entity_poly.type
_entity_poly.pdbx_seq_one_letter_code
_entity_poly.pdbx_strand_id
1 'polypeptide(L)'
;MEKIKKIIFYIFKPLNPVDVVNGKSVNSFTLLDRFVNIKNGNLKEILIIPKHIVLSSLSIFYLPIALILFFKKFKFLRVNFWQYGAPSQEIGTIIKYLKFSKFNTKKLIYLSPKWISQTSEANKHFKSEVIVIENFFLYLILLPFLMIEYISMKPYLADSSHINSKYNLINDVHELYKRSFETFKIKKIPKKIFKKYNLNKEKYIVLNIREDKEYSSSRSVTKINNYKKTINYYLKKKIKIIRILDESDTKIKIHHKGYVELLGNKTDLFDQVSLFKFAKFAIVSQSGPAGYACFLDTPFLLVNS
;
A
#
# COMPACT_ATOMS: atom_id res chain seq x y z
N MET A 1 3.21 -26.04 -4.14
CA MET A 1 4.02 -24.86 -3.73
C MET A 1 3.19 -23.70 -3.23
N GLU A 2 2.12 -23.30 -3.86
CA GLU A 2 1.32 -22.11 -3.47
C GLU A 2 0.64 -22.26 -2.09
N LYS A 3 0.09 -23.43 -1.76
CA LYS A 3 -0.48 -23.69 -0.42
C LYS A 3 0.57 -23.55 0.70
N ILE A 4 1.79 -24.06 0.46
CA ILE A 4 2.89 -23.95 1.43
C ILE A 4 3.31 -22.50 1.61
N LYS A 5 3.41 -21.71 0.53
CA LYS A 5 3.67 -20.27 0.61
C LYS A 5 2.60 -19.53 1.42
N LYS A 6 1.33 -19.88 1.24
CA LYS A 6 0.23 -19.31 2.04
C LYS A 6 0.35 -19.64 3.53
N ILE A 7 0.65 -20.88 3.86
CA ILE A 7 0.85 -21.29 5.28
C ILE A 7 2.02 -20.52 5.89
N ILE A 8 3.17 -20.53 5.22
CA ILE A 8 4.36 -19.79 5.64
C ILE A 8 4.07 -18.30 5.80
N PHE A 9 3.33 -17.73 4.85
CA PHE A 9 2.88 -16.34 4.93
C PHE A 9 2.06 -16.08 6.20
N TYR A 10 1.08 -16.92 6.53
CA TYR A 10 0.27 -16.75 7.73
C TYR A 10 1.08 -16.87 9.02
N ILE A 11 2.06 -17.77 9.05
CA ILE A 11 2.95 -17.95 10.21
C ILE A 11 3.84 -16.73 10.42
N PHE A 12 4.43 -16.19 9.34
CA PHE A 12 5.49 -15.20 9.42
C PHE A 12 5.07 -13.76 9.11
N LYS A 13 3.85 -13.51 8.62
CA LYS A 13 3.39 -12.13 8.43
C LYS A 13 3.44 -11.35 9.75
N PRO A 14 3.72 -10.05 9.76
CA PRO A 14 3.60 -9.23 10.97
C PRO A 14 2.20 -9.33 11.57
N LEU A 15 2.12 -9.15 12.88
CA LEU A 15 0.81 -9.01 13.52
C LEU A 15 0.14 -7.74 13.03
N ASN A 16 -1.06 -7.88 12.50
CA ASN A 16 -1.84 -6.73 12.08
C ASN A 16 -2.38 -6.03 13.34
N PRO A 17 -2.16 -4.71 13.51
CA PRO A 17 -2.71 -3.97 14.64
C PRO A 17 -4.21 -3.70 14.51
N VAL A 18 -4.75 -3.91 13.33
CA VAL A 18 -6.16 -3.74 13.01
C VAL A 18 -6.64 -4.90 12.17
N ASP A 19 -7.78 -5.43 12.50
CA ASP A 19 -8.44 -6.48 11.72
C ASP A 19 -9.84 -6.03 11.29
N VAL A 20 -10.47 -6.78 10.41
CA VAL A 20 -11.85 -6.52 9.97
C VAL A 20 -12.72 -7.68 10.40
N VAL A 21 -13.69 -7.38 11.25
CA VAL A 21 -14.66 -8.36 11.76
C VAL A 21 -16.06 -7.87 11.36
N ASN A 22 -16.79 -8.71 10.64
CA ASN A 22 -18.15 -8.39 10.16
C ASN A 22 -18.23 -7.04 9.42
N GLY A 23 -17.23 -6.73 8.58
CA GLY A 23 -17.15 -5.49 7.81
C GLY A 23 -16.74 -4.25 8.62
N LYS A 24 -16.48 -4.38 9.93
CA LYS A 24 -16.01 -3.29 10.79
C LYS A 24 -14.55 -3.49 11.15
N SER A 25 -13.79 -2.41 11.11
CA SER A 25 -12.41 -2.42 11.59
C SER A 25 -12.37 -2.48 13.11
N VAL A 26 -11.58 -3.40 13.63
CA VAL A 26 -11.41 -3.62 15.08
C VAL A 26 -9.93 -3.56 15.44
N ASN A 27 -9.64 -3.04 16.62
CA ASN A 27 -8.28 -3.07 17.15
C ASN A 27 -7.85 -4.51 17.43
N SER A 28 -6.61 -4.82 17.07
CA SER A 28 -5.97 -6.13 17.32
C SER A 28 -4.53 -5.93 17.79
N PHE A 29 -4.26 -4.78 18.40
CA PHE A 29 -2.92 -4.38 18.79
C PHE A 29 -2.42 -5.08 20.04
N THR A 30 -3.29 -5.17 21.05
CA THR A 30 -3.00 -5.81 22.33
C THR A 30 -3.57 -7.24 22.39
N LEU A 31 -3.08 -8.04 23.34
CA LEU A 31 -3.70 -9.35 23.63
C LEU A 31 -5.16 -9.19 24.05
N LEU A 32 -5.46 -8.16 24.83
CA LEU A 32 -6.83 -7.88 25.26
C LEU A 32 -7.74 -7.59 24.06
N ASP A 33 -7.30 -6.79 23.11
CA ASP A 33 -8.07 -6.53 21.89
C ASP A 33 -8.39 -7.84 21.17
N ARG A 34 -7.43 -8.78 21.09
CA ARG A 34 -7.62 -10.08 20.43
C ARG A 34 -8.64 -10.96 21.16
N PHE A 35 -8.62 -10.97 22.49
CA PHE A 35 -9.67 -11.68 23.26
C PHE A 35 -11.04 -11.06 23.04
N VAL A 36 -11.15 -9.74 23.01
CA VAL A 36 -12.41 -9.05 22.67
C VAL A 36 -12.86 -9.43 21.26
N ASN A 37 -11.97 -9.51 20.30
CA ASN A 37 -12.30 -9.90 18.93
C ASN A 37 -12.79 -11.34 18.84
N ILE A 38 -12.22 -12.28 19.62
CA ILE A 38 -12.74 -13.66 19.70
C ILE A 38 -14.17 -13.65 20.25
N LYS A 39 -14.42 -12.92 21.34
CA LYS A 39 -15.76 -12.78 21.93
C LYS A 39 -16.76 -12.21 20.91
N ASN A 40 -16.29 -11.35 20.00
CA ASN A 40 -17.09 -10.79 18.92
C ASN A 40 -17.15 -11.68 17.65
N GLY A 41 -16.72 -12.94 17.75
CA GLY A 41 -16.85 -13.95 16.69
C GLY A 41 -15.67 -14.09 15.74
N ASN A 42 -14.55 -13.38 15.96
CA ASN A 42 -13.34 -13.55 15.13
C ASN A 42 -12.46 -14.72 15.62
N LEU A 43 -12.88 -15.94 15.32
CA LEU A 43 -12.17 -17.15 15.77
C LEU A 43 -10.73 -17.27 15.19
N LYS A 44 -10.39 -16.53 14.12
CA LYS A 44 -9.02 -16.51 13.57
C LYS A 44 -8.00 -16.00 14.58
N GLU A 45 -8.41 -15.18 15.52
CA GLU A 45 -7.54 -14.65 16.57
C GLU A 45 -6.95 -15.72 17.47
N ILE A 46 -7.64 -16.86 17.64
CA ILE A 46 -7.14 -18.01 18.42
C ILE A 46 -5.79 -18.50 17.88
N LEU A 47 -5.63 -18.52 16.55
CA LEU A 47 -4.38 -18.93 15.90
C LEU A 47 -3.29 -17.86 15.97
N ILE A 48 -3.67 -16.60 16.21
CA ILE A 48 -2.75 -15.47 16.22
C ILE A 48 -2.21 -15.21 17.64
N ILE A 49 -3.00 -15.50 18.68
CA ILE A 49 -2.62 -15.26 20.08
C ILE A 49 -1.28 -15.89 20.48
N PRO A 50 -1.00 -17.18 20.18
CA PRO A 50 0.30 -17.77 20.53
C PRO A 50 1.48 -17.00 19.93
N LYS A 51 1.36 -16.62 18.67
CA LYS A 51 2.37 -15.79 18.00
C LYS A 51 2.51 -14.42 18.66
N HIS A 52 1.41 -13.79 19.06
CA HIS A 52 1.43 -12.51 19.76
C HIS A 52 2.18 -12.63 21.08
N ILE A 53 1.91 -13.68 21.86
CA ILE A 53 2.58 -13.95 23.14
C ILE A 53 4.09 -14.12 22.91
N VAL A 54 4.48 -14.97 21.97
CA VAL A 54 5.90 -15.22 21.66
C VAL A 54 6.61 -13.92 21.26
N LEU A 55 6.04 -13.14 20.34
CA LEU A 55 6.67 -11.90 19.87
C LEU A 55 6.73 -10.84 20.99
N SER A 56 5.69 -10.75 21.82
CA SER A 56 5.69 -9.82 22.97
C SER A 56 6.73 -10.22 24.01
N SER A 57 6.86 -11.52 24.33
CA SER A 57 7.88 -12.01 25.24
C SER A 57 9.29 -11.76 24.71
N LEU A 58 9.52 -12.06 23.43
CA LEU A 58 10.81 -11.78 22.79
C LEU A 58 11.12 -10.28 22.78
N SER A 59 10.13 -9.42 22.62
CA SER A 59 10.35 -7.97 22.58
C SER A 59 10.93 -7.41 23.87
N ILE A 60 10.73 -8.06 25.01
CA ILE A 60 11.31 -7.68 26.30
C ILE A 60 12.84 -7.77 26.22
N PHE A 61 13.38 -8.83 25.65
CA PHE A 61 14.83 -9.00 25.48
C PHE A 61 15.43 -8.00 24.49
N TYR A 62 14.62 -7.41 23.62
CA TYR A 62 15.03 -6.39 22.66
C TYR A 62 15.00 -4.97 23.23
N LEU A 63 14.44 -4.75 24.44
CA LEU A 63 14.31 -3.41 25.04
C LEU A 63 15.62 -2.62 25.11
N PRO A 64 16.77 -3.17 25.50
CA PRO A 64 18.02 -2.41 25.53
C PRO A 64 18.41 -1.86 24.16
N ILE A 65 18.31 -2.70 23.11
CA ILE A 65 18.60 -2.28 21.74
C ILE A 65 17.55 -1.29 21.25
N ALA A 66 16.29 -1.50 21.61
CA ALA A 66 15.20 -0.60 21.28
C ALA A 66 15.41 0.81 21.86
N LEU A 67 15.90 0.92 23.08
CA LEU A 67 16.26 2.20 23.68
C LEU A 67 17.37 2.91 22.89
N ILE A 68 18.41 2.21 22.47
CA ILE A 68 19.46 2.77 21.63
C ILE A 68 18.87 3.28 20.31
N LEU A 69 18.02 2.49 19.65
CA LEU A 69 17.36 2.86 18.42
C LEU A 69 16.41 4.05 18.60
N PHE A 70 15.71 4.12 19.73
CA PHE A 70 14.85 5.25 20.09
C PHE A 70 15.64 6.56 20.19
N PHE A 71 16.75 6.56 20.94
CA PHE A 71 17.61 7.75 21.05
C PHE A 71 18.28 8.10 19.71
N LYS A 72 18.60 7.13 18.88
CA LYS A 72 19.08 7.35 17.51
C LYS A 72 17.96 7.70 16.53
N LYS A 73 16.71 7.81 16.98
CA LYS A 73 15.53 8.22 16.19
C LYS A 73 15.21 7.29 15.02
N PHE A 74 15.46 5.99 15.19
CA PHE A 74 14.97 4.98 14.27
C PHE A 74 13.51 4.63 14.58
N LYS A 75 12.73 4.39 13.53
CA LYS A 75 11.33 3.93 13.64
C LYS A 75 11.09 2.75 12.72
N PHE A 76 10.43 1.71 13.22
CA PHE A 76 10.01 0.57 12.45
C PHE A 76 8.60 0.79 11.90
N LEU A 77 8.41 0.52 10.62
CA LEU A 77 7.13 0.66 9.96
C LEU A 77 6.36 -0.66 10.02
N ARG A 78 5.12 -0.62 10.52
CA ARG A 78 4.16 -1.72 10.48
C ARG A 78 3.27 -1.57 9.27
N VAL A 79 3.75 -2.00 8.12
CA VAL A 79 3.07 -1.86 6.83
C VAL A 79 2.56 -3.21 6.35
N ASN A 80 1.38 -3.21 5.75
CA ASN A 80 0.78 -4.40 5.17
C ASN A 80 1.42 -4.75 3.83
N PHE A 81 2.65 -5.29 3.84
CA PHE A 81 3.40 -5.59 2.63
C PHE A 81 2.77 -6.70 1.74
N TRP A 82 1.74 -7.35 2.22
CA TRP A 82 0.99 -8.36 1.47
C TRP A 82 -0.23 -7.79 0.71
N GLN A 83 -0.56 -6.52 0.90
CA GLN A 83 -1.60 -5.86 0.14
C GLN A 83 -1.00 -5.00 -0.96
N TYR A 84 -1.54 -5.11 -2.17
CA TYR A 84 -0.96 -4.47 -3.35
C TYR A 84 -0.75 -2.96 -3.23
N GLY A 85 -1.67 -2.23 -2.67
CA GLY A 85 -1.59 -0.76 -2.56
C GLY A 85 -1.13 -0.24 -1.20
N ALA A 86 -1.18 -1.07 -0.16
CA ALA A 86 -0.93 -0.63 1.21
C ALA A 86 0.48 -0.05 1.42
N PRO A 87 1.57 -0.66 0.93
CA PRO A 87 2.89 -0.08 1.14
C PRO A 87 3.03 1.31 0.54
N SER A 88 2.50 1.56 -0.66
CA SER A 88 2.56 2.88 -1.28
C SER A 88 1.80 3.91 -0.47
N GLN A 89 0.59 3.58 -0.06
CA GLN A 89 -0.28 4.48 0.70
C GLN A 89 0.26 4.73 2.11
N GLU A 90 0.60 3.67 2.85
CA GLU A 90 1.05 3.78 4.22
C GLU A 90 2.44 4.43 4.33
N ILE A 91 3.43 3.95 3.55
CA ILE A 91 4.79 4.51 3.56
C ILE A 91 4.78 5.93 3.00
N GLY A 92 4.08 6.14 1.88
CA GLY A 92 3.99 7.46 1.27
C GLY A 92 3.38 8.50 2.22
N THR A 93 2.31 8.16 2.93
CA THR A 93 1.69 9.04 3.95
C THR A 93 2.67 9.35 5.08
N ILE A 94 3.37 8.34 5.60
CA ILE A 94 4.34 8.54 6.68
C ILE A 94 5.50 9.42 6.21
N ILE A 95 6.03 9.23 5.02
CA ILE A 95 7.10 10.06 4.47
C ILE A 95 6.64 11.52 4.31
N LYS A 96 5.44 11.73 3.74
CA LYS A 96 4.84 13.08 3.66
C LYS A 96 4.68 13.70 5.05
N TYR A 97 4.11 12.96 5.98
CA TYR A 97 3.94 13.43 7.35
C TYR A 97 5.25 13.86 8.00
N LEU A 98 6.28 13.02 7.92
CA LEU A 98 7.60 13.34 8.49
C LEU A 98 8.24 14.54 7.82
N LYS A 99 7.99 14.76 6.54
CA LYS A 99 8.50 15.91 5.79
C LYS A 99 7.85 17.22 6.22
N PHE A 100 6.55 17.20 6.51
CA PHE A 100 5.77 18.42 6.79
C PHE A 100 5.46 18.63 8.28
N SER A 101 5.74 17.65 9.12
CA SER A 101 5.62 17.76 10.57
C SER A 101 6.97 18.09 11.24
N LYS A 102 6.89 18.54 12.48
CA LYS A 102 8.09 18.70 13.33
C LYS A 102 8.63 17.38 13.89
N PHE A 103 8.17 16.25 13.35
CA PHE A 103 8.53 14.93 13.86
C PHE A 103 9.97 14.58 13.47
N ASN A 104 10.83 14.50 14.49
CA ASN A 104 12.27 14.30 14.27
C ASN A 104 12.62 12.79 14.22
N THR A 105 12.33 12.14 13.11
CA THR A 105 12.78 10.77 12.82
C THR A 105 13.97 10.80 11.86
N LYS A 106 15.08 10.15 12.22
CA LYS A 106 16.26 10.08 11.35
C LYS A 106 16.12 9.06 10.24
N LYS A 107 15.61 7.86 10.58
CA LYS A 107 15.51 6.75 9.63
C LYS A 107 14.26 5.90 9.89
N LEU A 108 13.60 5.53 8.83
CA LEU A 108 12.51 4.58 8.81
C LEU A 108 13.02 3.20 8.39
N ILE A 109 12.59 2.15 9.07
CA ILE A 109 12.92 0.77 8.75
C ILE A 109 11.63 0.05 8.34
N TYR A 110 11.59 -0.44 7.11
CA TYR A 110 10.47 -1.20 6.56
C TYR A 110 10.86 -2.67 6.39
N LEU A 111 10.14 -3.53 7.09
CA LEU A 111 10.35 -4.97 7.02
C LEU A 111 9.48 -5.55 5.89
N SER A 112 10.09 -5.85 4.74
CA SER A 112 9.42 -6.37 3.55
C SER A 112 10.21 -7.52 2.94
N PRO A 113 10.19 -8.71 3.58
CA PRO A 113 10.98 -9.84 3.12
C PRO A 113 10.54 -10.26 1.72
N LYS A 114 11.49 -10.29 0.79
CA LYS A 114 11.27 -10.50 -0.64
C LYS A 114 10.47 -11.78 -0.95
N TRP A 115 10.66 -12.80 -0.13
CA TRP A 115 10.06 -14.10 -0.34
C TRP A 115 8.54 -14.16 -0.07
N ILE A 116 8.04 -13.36 0.88
CA ILE A 116 6.61 -13.35 1.26
C ILE A 116 5.91 -12.03 0.92
N SER A 117 6.64 -11.01 0.49
CA SER A 117 6.08 -9.72 0.10
C SER A 117 5.56 -9.76 -1.32
N GLN A 118 4.29 -9.45 -1.51
CA GLN A 118 3.69 -9.27 -2.84
C GLN A 118 4.15 -7.98 -3.53
N THR A 119 4.74 -7.05 -2.76
CA THR A 119 5.13 -5.72 -3.23
C THR A 119 6.63 -5.50 -3.24
N SER A 120 7.42 -6.58 -3.12
CA SER A 120 8.90 -6.48 -3.03
C SER A 120 9.54 -5.73 -4.18
N GLU A 121 8.97 -5.79 -5.38
CA GLU A 121 9.47 -5.05 -6.54
C GLU A 121 9.33 -3.54 -6.39
N ALA A 122 8.31 -3.07 -5.67
CA ALA A 122 8.12 -1.65 -5.37
C ALA A 122 9.09 -1.14 -4.28
N ASN A 123 9.73 -2.02 -3.52
CA ASN A 123 10.65 -1.65 -2.45
C ASN A 123 11.80 -0.75 -2.91
N LYS A 124 12.25 -0.91 -4.15
CA LYS A 124 13.30 -0.07 -4.75
C LYS A 124 12.91 1.40 -4.85
N HIS A 125 11.61 1.71 -4.88
CA HIS A 125 11.12 3.10 -4.91
C HIS A 125 11.22 3.78 -3.54
N PHE A 126 11.17 3.00 -2.46
CA PHE A 126 11.25 3.50 -1.10
C PHE A 126 12.68 3.61 -0.56
N LYS A 127 13.66 2.92 -1.17
CA LYS A 127 15.04 2.81 -0.63
C LYS A 127 15.78 4.14 -0.43
N SER A 128 15.30 5.22 -1.03
CA SER A 128 15.89 6.54 -0.79
C SER A 128 15.41 7.18 0.52
N GLU A 129 14.24 6.80 1.02
CA GLU A 129 13.58 7.40 2.17
C GLU A 129 13.53 6.45 3.37
N VAL A 130 13.55 5.14 3.11
CA VAL A 130 13.46 4.11 4.14
C VAL A 130 14.53 3.03 3.95
N ILE A 131 14.95 2.42 5.04
CA ILE A 131 15.78 1.21 5.02
C ILE A 131 14.84 0.03 4.84
N VAL A 132 14.90 -0.62 3.68
CA VAL A 132 14.06 -1.79 3.39
C VAL A 132 14.82 -3.07 3.71
N ILE A 133 14.28 -3.88 4.61
CA ILE A 133 14.81 -5.18 5.00
C ILE A 133 14.11 -6.25 4.17
N GLU A 134 14.78 -6.73 3.14
CA GLU A 134 14.27 -7.76 2.21
C GLU A 134 14.75 -9.18 2.57
N ASN A 135 15.79 -9.31 3.40
CA ASN A 135 16.30 -10.59 3.86
C ASN A 135 15.34 -11.21 4.87
N PHE A 136 14.96 -12.48 4.63
CA PHE A 136 13.97 -13.17 5.45
C PHE A 136 14.48 -13.45 6.89
N PHE A 137 15.73 -13.80 7.06
CA PHE A 137 16.28 -14.06 8.39
C PHE A 137 16.40 -12.78 9.22
N LEU A 138 16.87 -11.69 8.61
CA LEU A 138 16.88 -10.37 9.27
C LEU A 138 15.47 -9.90 9.61
N TYR A 139 14.50 -10.17 8.74
CA TYR A 139 13.09 -9.88 9.02
C TYR A 139 12.62 -10.61 10.28
N LEU A 140 12.91 -11.92 10.42
CA LEU A 140 12.51 -12.70 11.61
C LEU A 140 13.15 -12.14 12.89
N ILE A 141 14.44 -11.84 12.84
CA ILE A 141 15.19 -11.27 13.97
C ILE A 141 14.62 -9.91 14.37
N LEU A 142 14.23 -9.08 13.41
CA LEU A 142 13.75 -7.72 13.68
C LEU A 142 12.25 -7.65 13.98
N LEU A 143 11.50 -8.73 13.75
CA LEU A 143 10.05 -8.76 13.94
C LEU A 143 9.59 -8.37 15.37
N PRO A 144 10.29 -8.78 16.47
CA PRO A 144 9.90 -8.37 17.82
C PRO A 144 9.93 -6.86 18.05
N PHE A 145 10.77 -6.10 17.33
CA PHE A 145 10.79 -4.65 17.43
C PHE A 145 9.45 -4.00 17.04
N LEU A 146 8.66 -4.65 16.18
CA LEU A 146 7.33 -4.16 15.83
C LEU A 146 6.35 -4.20 17.02
N MET A 147 6.67 -4.97 18.07
CA MET A 147 5.85 -5.05 19.29
C MET A 147 6.17 -3.93 20.28
N ILE A 148 7.31 -3.23 20.10
CA ILE A 148 7.74 -2.16 21.00
C ILE A 148 7.16 -0.84 20.50
N GLU A 149 6.22 -0.29 21.27
CA GLU A 149 5.41 0.84 20.87
C GLU A 149 6.24 2.10 20.55
N TYR A 150 7.28 2.37 21.33
CA TYR A 150 8.09 3.59 21.21
C TYR A 150 8.94 3.68 19.94
N ILE A 151 9.27 2.53 19.34
CA ILE A 151 10.09 2.48 18.13
C ILE A 151 9.32 1.96 16.91
N SER A 152 8.07 1.55 17.08
CA SER A 152 7.24 1.11 15.95
C SER A 152 6.19 2.16 15.61
N MET A 153 6.10 2.50 14.33
CA MET A 153 5.01 3.30 13.81
C MET A 153 3.88 2.38 13.35
N LYS A 154 2.68 2.58 13.88
CA LYS A 154 1.50 1.84 13.43
C LYS A 154 1.22 2.17 11.96
N PRO A 155 0.76 1.21 11.16
CA PRO A 155 0.32 1.50 9.80
C PRO A 155 -0.78 2.54 9.87
N TYR A 156 -0.67 3.51 9.01
CA TYR A 156 -1.72 4.46 8.77
C TYR A 156 -2.69 3.84 7.75
N LEU A 157 -3.85 3.45 8.19
CA LEU A 157 -4.93 3.12 7.28
C LEU A 157 -5.76 4.37 7.06
N ALA A 158 -5.94 4.76 5.81
CA ALA A 158 -6.71 5.94 5.42
C ALA A 158 -8.21 5.87 5.78
N ASP A 159 -8.62 4.87 6.54
CA ASP A 159 -9.98 4.66 6.97
C ASP A 159 -10.25 5.42 8.27
N SER A 160 -11.26 6.27 8.24
CA SER A 160 -11.75 7.07 9.37
C SER A 160 -12.09 6.27 10.63
N SER A 161 -12.26 4.94 10.51
CA SER A 161 -12.50 4.04 11.64
C SER A 161 -11.28 3.84 12.55
N HIS A 162 -10.09 4.29 12.16
CA HIS A 162 -8.84 4.14 12.92
C HIS A 162 -8.42 5.40 13.68
N ILE A 163 -9.37 6.24 13.98
CA ILE A 163 -9.20 7.56 14.62
C ILE A 163 -8.46 7.52 15.97
N ASN A 164 -8.37 6.39 16.63
CA ASN A 164 -7.68 6.24 17.91
C ASN A 164 -6.20 5.86 17.82
N SER A 165 -5.55 6.10 16.69
CA SER A 165 -4.10 5.90 16.64
C SER A 165 -3.41 6.96 17.50
N LYS A 166 -2.50 6.55 18.36
CA LYS A 166 -1.69 7.41 19.26
C LYS A 166 -0.99 8.58 18.56
N TYR A 167 -0.90 8.54 17.24
CA TYR A 167 -0.18 9.52 16.44
C TYR A 167 -1.08 10.56 15.77
N ASN A 168 -2.41 10.45 15.92
CA ASN A 168 -3.40 11.42 15.44
C ASN A 168 -3.15 11.92 13.99
N LEU A 169 -2.59 11.04 13.16
CA LEU A 169 -2.18 11.35 11.79
C LEU A 169 -3.36 11.75 10.89
N ILE A 170 -4.57 11.47 11.31
CA ILE A 170 -5.79 11.59 10.50
C ILE A 170 -6.16 13.05 10.25
N ASN A 171 -6.09 13.89 11.27
CA ASN A 171 -6.44 15.30 11.10
C ASN A 171 -5.51 16.01 10.13
N ASP A 172 -4.26 15.53 10.04
CA ASP A 172 -3.23 16.13 9.19
C ASP A 172 -3.22 15.52 7.78
N VAL A 173 -3.89 14.39 7.55
CA VAL A 173 -3.81 13.67 6.25
C VAL A 173 -4.45 14.47 5.13
N HIS A 174 -5.61 15.08 5.35
CA HIS A 174 -6.22 15.94 4.34
C HIS A 174 -5.30 17.10 3.95
N GLU A 175 -4.61 17.68 4.92
CA GLU A 175 -3.62 18.73 4.65
C GLU A 175 -2.38 18.19 3.93
N LEU A 176 -1.96 16.96 4.25
CA LEU A 176 -0.86 16.30 3.55
C LEU A 176 -1.20 16.01 2.08
N TYR A 177 -2.43 15.63 1.78
CA TYR A 177 -2.86 15.38 0.40
C TYR A 177 -2.89 16.65 -0.45
N LYS A 178 -3.15 17.80 0.14
CA LYS A 178 -3.10 19.10 -0.55
C LYS A 178 -1.68 19.53 -0.91
N ARG A 179 -0.65 18.98 -0.26
CA ARG A 179 0.74 19.37 -0.46
C ARG A 179 1.38 18.51 -1.54
N SER A 180 1.89 19.15 -2.59
CA SER A 180 2.70 18.48 -3.60
C SER A 180 4.03 18.04 -2.98
N PHE A 181 4.26 16.73 -2.96
CA PHE A 181 5.52 16.15 -2.53
C PHE A 181 5.64 14.71 -3.03
N GLU A 182 6.60 14.50 -3.91
CA GLU A 182 6.90 13.17 -4.43
C GLU A 182 7.59 12.32 -3.36
N THR A 183 6.94 11.24 -2.94
CA THR A 183 7.49 10.29 -1.96
C THR A 183 8.26 9.13 -2.60
N PHE A 184 8.08 8.91 -3.92
CA PHE A 184 8.74 7.87 -4.67
C PHE A 184 9.63 8.47 -5.75
N LYS A 185 10.92 8.13 -5.72
CA LYS A 185 11.88 8.66 -6.70
C LYS A 185 12.04 7.69 -7.88
N ILE A 186 11.22 7.88 -8.90
CA ILE A 186 11.37 7.16 -10.17
C ILE A 186 12.22 8.00 -11.13
N LYS A 187 13.51 7.66 -11.22
CA LYS A 187 14.46 8.43 -12.02
C LYS A 187 14.46 8.07 -13.51
N LYS A 188 14.10 6.85 -13.85
CA LYS A 188 14.24 6.35 -15.23
C LYS A 188 12.89 5.86 -15.77
N ILE A 189 12.63 6.23 -17.03
CA ILE A 189 11.48 5.69 -17.76
C ILE A 189 11.73 4.20 -18.03
N PRO A 190 10.74 3.31 -17.80
CA PRO A 190 10.84 1.91 -18.15
C PRO A 190 10.78 1.75 -19.69
N LYS A 191 11.96 1.77 -20.34
CA LYS A 191 12.07 1.78 -21.80
C LYS A 191 11.29 0.66 -22.46
N LYS A 192 11.26 -0.53 -21.84
CA LYS A 192 10.58 -1.72 -22.41
C LYS A 192 9.07 -1.49 -22.58
N ILE A 193 8.37 -1.02 -21.53
CA ILE A 193 6.92 -0.81 -21.59
C ILE A 193 6.58 0.41 -22.47
N PHE A 194 7.37 1.48 -22.39
CA PHE A 194 7.16 2.67 -23.21
C PHE A 194 7.33 2.36 -24.70
N LYS A 195 8.36 1.57 -25.07
CA LYS A 195 8.57 1.13 -26.47
C LYS A 195 7.45 0.21 -26.91
N LYS A 196 7.07 -0.79 -26.08
CA LYS A 196 6.04 -1.78 -26.44
C LYS A 196 4.70 -1.13 -26.79
N TYR A 197 4.29 -0.10 -26.04
CA TYR A 197 3.01 0.59 -26.27
C TYR A 197 3.17 1.95 -26.95
N ASN A 198 4.37 2.25 -27.43
CA ASN A 198 4.70 3.53 -28.09
C ASN A 198 4.21 4.73 -27.25
N LEU A 199 4.63 4.77 -25.97
CA LEU A 199 4.23 5.82 -25.02
C LEU A 199 5.24 6.97 -25.02
N ASN A 200 4.71 8.18 -24.83
CA ASN A 200 5.49 9.38 -24.55
C ASN A 200 5.04 9.96 -23.22
N LYS A 201 5.94 10.58 -22.46
CA LYS A 201 5.62 11.27 -21.21
C LYS A 201 4.49 12.27 -21.44
N GLU A 202 3.56 12.34 -20.48
CA GLU A 202 2.45 13.29 -20.46
C GLU A 202 1.52 13.27 -21.70
N LYS A 203 1.68 12.26 -22.57
CA LYS A 203 0.82 12.07 -23.74
C LYS A 203 -0.14 10.89 -23.62
N TYR A 204 -0.28 10.36 -22.43
CA TYR A 204 -1.26 9.32 -22.09
C TYR A 204 -1.84 9.55 -20.71
N ILE A 205 -2.97 8.93 -20.45
CA ILE A 205 -3.60 8.86 -19.14
C ILE A 205 -3.64 7.42 -18.66
N VAL A 206 -3.60 7.25 -17.34
CA VAL A 206 -3.84 5.95 -16.70
C VAL A 206 -5.28 5.91 -16.21
N LEU A 207 -5.96 4.81 -16.52
CA LEU A 207 -7.31 4.53 -16.07
C LEU A 207 -7.28 3.27 -15.20
N ASN A 208 -7.70 3.38 -13.94
CA ASN A 208 -7.86 2.25 -13.04
C ASN A 208 -9.21 2.35 -12.34
N ILE A 209 -10.19 1.64 -12.88
CA ILE A 209 -11.56 1.59 -12.38
C ILE A 209 -11.81 0.20 -11.82
N ARG A 210 -12.16 0.14 -10.57
CA ARG A 210 -12.47 -1.10 -9.88
C ARG A 210 -13.92 -1.49 -10.09
N GLU A 211 -14.13 -2.72 -10.53
CA GLU A 211 -15.44 -3.32 -10.77
C GLU A 211 -15.78 -4.46 -9.80
N ASP A 212 -14.85 -4.82 -8.92
CA ASP A 212 -14.99 -5.95 -8.01
C ASP A 212 -16.07 -5.72 -6.96
N LYS A 213 -16.99 -6.68 -6.85
CA LYS A 213 -18.12 -6.66 -5.91
C LYS A 213 -17.78 -7.25 -4.52
N GLU A 214 -16.72 -8.02 -4.39
CA GLU A 214 -16.36 -8.70 -3.14
C GLU A 214 -16.04 -7.72 -2.00
N TYR A 215 -15.62 -6.50 -2.34
CA TYR A 215 -15.35 -5.43 -1.37
C TYR A 215 -16.45 -4.36 -1.32
N SER A 216 -17.62 -4.65 -1.89
CA SER A 216 -18.68 -3.67 -2.17
C SER A 216 -19.41 -3.12 -0.94
N SER A 217 -19.20 -3.66 0.27
CA SER A 217 -19.88 -3.16 1.47
C SER A 217 -19.38 -1.79 1.95
N SER A 218 -18.22 -1.32 1.49
CA SER A 218 -17.61 -0.06 1.94
C SER A 218 -17.07 0.83 0.84
N ARG A 219 -17.15 0.42 -0.44
CA ARG A 219 -16.57 1.18 -1.56
C ARG A 219 -17.50 1.20 -2.75
N SER A 220 -17.65 2.38 -3.35
CA SER A 220 -18.45 2.52 -4.56
C SER A 220 -17.80 1.79 -5.73
N VAL A 221 -18.54 0.88 -6.33
CA VAL A 221 -18.12 0.12 -7.51
C VAL A 221 -18.83 0.67 -8.74
N THR A 222 -18.10 0.81 -9.83
CA THR A 222 -18.68 1.28 -11.08
C THR A 222 -18.28 0.39 -12.24
N LYS A 223 -19.12 0.35 -13.27
CA LYS A 223 -18.83 -0.42 -14.48
C LYS A 223 -17.97 0.41 -15.43
N ILE A 224 -16.93 -0.19 -15.99
CA ILE A 224 -16.06 0.47 -16.99
C ILE A 224 -16.84 0.99 -18.19
N ASN A 225 -17.98 0.38 -18.54
CA ASN A 225 -18.85 0.82 -19.62
C ASN A 225 -19.33 2.27 -19.45
N ASN A 226 -19.44 2.75 -18.22
CA ASN A 226 -19.84 4.13 -17.92
C ASN A 226 -18.78 5.15 -18.39
N TYR A 227 -17.53 4.69 -18.56
CA TYR A 227 -16.41 5.52 -18.98
C TYR A 227 -16.15 5.50 -20.50
N LYS A 228 -16.92 4.76 -21.30
CA LYS A 228 -16.73 4.68 -22.75
C LYS A 228 -16.72 6.06 -23.43
N LYS A 229 -17.62 6.97 -23.02
CA LYS A 229 -17.66 8.33 -23.56
C LYS A 229 -16.38 9.11 -23.24
N THR A 230 -15.91 9.02 -21.99
CA THR A 230 -14.65 9.63 -21.53
C THR A 230 -13.45 9.08 -22.28
N ILE A 231 -13.37 7.76 -22.42
CA ILE A 231 -12.32 7.07 -23.17
C ILE A 231 -12.29 7.59 -24.61
N ASN A 232 -13.44 7.56 -25.31
CA ASN A 232 -13.53 7.99 -26.69
C ASN A 232 -13.18 9.49 -26.86
N TYR A 233 -13.56 10.33 -25.91
CA TYR A 233 -13.19 11.74 -25.91
C TYR A 233 -11.68 11.95 -25.92
N TYR A 234 -10.94 11.28 -25.04
CA TYR A 234 -9.48 11.42 -25.00
C TYR A 234 -8.79 10.79 -26.21
N LEU A 235 -9.29 9.66 -26.70
CA LEU A 235 -8.76 9.03 -27.91
C LEU A 235 -8.93 9.94 -29.15
N LYS A 236 -10.06 10.62 -29.29
CA LYS A 236 -10.29 11.63 -30.33
C LYS A 236 -9.28 12.79 -30.22
N LYS A 237 -8.87 13.16 -29.01
CA LYS A 237 -7.81 14.15 -28.76
C LYS A 237 -6.39 13.61 -28.91
N LYS A 238 -6.22 12.42 -29.48
CA LYS A 238 -4.93 11.73 -29.69
C LYS A 238 -4.16 11.48 -28.38
N ILE A 239 -4.86 11.45 -27.24
CA ILE A 239 -4.31 11.08 -25.94
C ILE A 239 -4.52 9.57 -25.76
N LYS A 240 -3.44 8.83 -25.56
CA LYS A 240 -3.53 7.39 -25.30
C LYS A 240 -4.10 7.10 -23.92
N ILE A 241 -4.75 5.96 -23.79
CA ILE A 241 -5.30 5.47 -22.52
C ILE A 241 -4.71 4.12 -22.20
N ILE A 242 -4.10 4.02 -21.04
CA ILE A 242 -3.59 2.78 -20.46
C ILE A 242 -4.51 2.40 -19.32
N ARG A 243 -5.33 1.39 -19.53
CA ARG A 243 -6.15 0.84 -18.47
C ARG A 243 -5.41 -0.26 -17.75
N ILE A 244 -5.25 -0.12 -16.43
CA ILE A 244 -4.77 -1.18 -15.55
C ILE A 244 -6.00 -1.83 -14.91
N LEU A 245 -6.15 -3.15 -15.06
CA LEU A 245 -7.31 -3.92 -14.60
C LEU A 245 -6.86 -5.19 -13.90
N ASP A 246 -7.72 -5.73 -13.04
CA ASP A 246 -7.58 -7.06 -12.44
C ASP A 246 -8.23 -8.13 -13.33
N GLU A 247 -8.00 -9.41 -13.02
CA GLU A 247 -8.58 -10.52 -13.81
C GLU A 247 -10.11 -10.56 -13.73
N SER A 248 -10.67 -10.10 -12.61
CA SER A 248 -12.11 -10.02 -12.36
C SER A 248 -12.79 -8.84 -13.08
N ASP A 249 -12.02 -7.86 -13.54
CA ASP A 249 -12.56 -6.68 -14.21
C ASP A 249 -13.04 -6.99 -15.63
N THR A 250 -14.12 -6.33 -16.02
CA THR A 250 -14.69 -6.48 -17.36
C THR A 250 -13.76 -5.92 -18.43
N LYS A 251 -13.41 -6.72 -19.43
CA LYS A 251 -12.73 -6.25 -20.63
C LYS A 251 -13.69 -5.52 -21.53
N ILE A 252 -13.29 -4.40 -22.11
CA ILE A 252 -14.08 -3.68 -23.09
C ILE A 252 -13.41 -3.68 -24.45
N LYS A 253 -14.18 -3.96 -25.49
CA LYS A 253 -13.68 -3.90 -26.87
C LYS A 253 -13.71 -2.45 -27.36
N ILE A 254 -12.56 -1.81 -27.41
CA ILE A 254 -12.36 -0.51 -28.05
C ILE A 254 -11.33 -0.70 -29.16
N HIS A 255 -11.80 -0.63 -30.41
CA HIS A 255 -10.95 -0.79 -31.58
C HIS A 255 -10.21 0.51 -31.91
N HIS A 256 -9.26 0.87 -31.06
CA HIS A 256 -8.43 2.07 -31.25
C HIS A 256 -6.99 1.83 -30.77
N LYS A 257 -5.99 2.08 -31.64
CA LYS A 257 -4.56 1.89 -31.34
C LYS A 257 -4.03 2.65 -30.13
N GLY A 258 -4.76 3.66 -29.69
CA GLY A 258 -4.41 4.45 -28.51
C GLY A 258 -4.99 3.91 -27.20
N TYR A 259 -5.81 2.82 -27.22
CA TYR A 259 -6.39 2.20 -26.03
C TYR A 259 -5.66 0.87 -25.75
N VAL A 260 -5.14 0.72 -24.54
CA VAL A 260 -4.39 -0.46 -24.11
C VAL A 260 -4.93 -0.93 -22.77
N GLU A 261 -5.24 -2.22 -22.66
CA GLU A 261 -5.58 -2.89 -21.40
C GLU A 261 -4.38 -3.71 -20.91
N LEU A 262 -3.99 -3.49 -19.65
CA LEU A 262 -2.90 -4.19 -18.97
C LEU A 262 -3.47 -4.92 -17.76
N LEU A 263 -3.28 -6.25 -17.72
CA LEU A 263 -3.57 -7.03 -16.52
C LEU A 263 -2.50 -6.74 -15.45
N GLY A 264 -2.95 -6.28 -14.29
CA GLY A 264 -2.09 -5.90 -13.17
C GLY A 264 -1.19 -7.05 -12.72
N ASN A 265 -1.74 -8.26 -12.58
CA ASN A 265 -0.98 -9.45 -12.16
C ASN A 265 0.02 -9.97 -13.22
N LYS A 266 -0.10 -9.54 -14.49
CA LYS A 266 0.81 -9.88 -15.60
C LYS A 266 1.76 -8.73 -15.96
N THR A 267 1.66 -7.61 -15.27
CA THR A 267 2.50 -6.44 -15.49
C THR A 267 3.36 -6.22 -14.25
N ASP A 268 4.68 -6.10 -14.45
CA ASP A 268 5.62 -5.80 -13.36
C ASP A 268 5.12 -4.59 -12.57
N LEU A 269 5.10 -4.69 -11.26
CA LEU A 269 4.63 -3.63 -10.37
C LEU A 269 5.46 -2.35 -10.56
N PHE A 270 6.76 -2.46 -10.83
CA PHE A 270 7.60 -1.32 -11.15
C PHE A 270 7.13 -0.60 -12.41
N ASP A 271 6.76 -1.34 -13.43
CA ASP A 271 6.23 -0.79 -14.68
C ASP A 271 4.89 -0.09 -14.43
N GLN A 272 3.99 -0.69 -13.62
CA GLN A 272 2.72 -0.06 -13.27
C GLN A 272 2.92 1.27 -12.55
N VAL A 273 3.76 1.30 -11.52
CA VAL A 273 4.08 2.51 -10.75
C VAL A 273 4.70 3.58 -11.66
N SER A 274 5.57 3.16 -12.59
CA SER A 274 6.18 4.06 -13.56
C SER A 274 5.16 4.62 -14.56
N LEU A 275 4.16 3.84 -14.95
CA LEU A 275 3.08 4.34 -15.80
C LEU A 275 2.31 5.48 -15.12
N PHE A 276 2.03 5.37 -13.83
CA PHE A 276 1.43 6.49 -13.09
C PHE A 276 2.35 7.72 -13.08
N LYS A 277 3.64 7.54 -12.77
CA LYS A 277 4.59 8.66 -12.66
C LYS A 277 4.67 9.52 -13.91
N PHE A 278 4.64 8.91 -15.08
CA PHE A 278 4.85 9.61 -16.36
C PHE A 278 3.56 9.86 -17.13
N ALA A 279 2.40 9.58 -16.53
CA ALA A 279 1.10 9.93 -17.11
C ALA A 279 0.86 11.43 -17.07
N LYS A 280 0.06 11.92 -18.01
CA LYS A 280 -0.46 13.31 -17.97
C LYS A 280 -1.33 13.51 -16.73
N PHE A 281 -2.18 12.54 -16.43
CA PHE A 281 -2.97 12.40 -15.21
C PHE A 281 -3.54 10.98 -15.13
N ALA A 282 -4.14 10.64 -13.98
CA ALA A 282 -4.81 9.37 -13.78
C ALA A 282 -6.29 9.57 -13.43
N ILE A 283 -7.13 8.62 -13.86
CA ILE A 283 -8.52 8.49 -13.39
C ILE A 283 -8.55 7.18 -12.60
N VAL A 284 -8.81 7.27 -11.32
CA VAL A 284 -8.70 6.13 -10.40
C VAL A 284 -9.92 6.04 -9.49
N SER A 285 -10.39 4.82 -9.26
CA SER A 285 -11.33 4.56 -8.17
C SER A 285 -10.56 4.34 -6.87
N GLN A 286 -11.27 4.32 -5.74
CA GLN A 286 -10.67 4.05 -4.42
C GLN A 286 -10.07 2.63 -4.39
N SER A 287 -8.77 2.52 -4.67
CA SER A 287 -8.02 1.27 -4.82
C SER A 287 -6.55 1.47 -4.52
N GLY A 288 -5.79 0.37 -4.45
CA GLY A 288 -4.33 0.43 -4.25
C GLY A 288 -3.60 1.33 -5.25
N PRO A 289 -3.89 1.24 -6.56
CA PRO A 289 -3.31 2.13 -7.57
C PRO A 289 -3.55 3.63 -7.36
N ALA A 290 -4.66 4.03 -6.70
CA ALA A 290 -4.88 5.44 -6.36
C ALA A 290 -3.78 5.99 -5.44
N GLY A 291 -3.26 5.15 -4.53
CA GLY A 291 -2.12 5.52 -3.68
C GLY A 291 -0.87 5.86 -4.49
N TYR A 292 -0.60 5.15 -5.58
CA TYR A 292 0.55 5.49 -6.44
C TYR A 292 0.39 6.85 -7.09
N ALA A 293 -0.77 7.17 -7.64
CA ALA A 293 -1.02 8.48 -8.23
C ALA A 293 -0.76 9.61 -7.20
N CYS A 294 -1.30 9.46 -6.00
CA CYS A 294 -1.15 10.43 -4.92
C CYS A 294 0.32 10.65 -4.51
N PHE A 295 1.09 9.57 -4.33
CA PHE A 295 2.44 9.65 -3.77
C PHE A 295 3.54 9.82 -4.82
N LEU A 296 3.21 9.70 -6.10
CA LEU A 296 4.07 10.07 -7.21
C LEU A 296 3.88 11.52 -7.67
N ASP A 297 3.00 12.25 -7.01
CA ASP A 297 2.60 13.59 -7.39
C ASP A 297 2.05 13.66 -8.83
N THR A 298 1.38 12.61 -9.24
CA THR A 298 0.69 12.55 -10.52
C THR A 298 -0.69 13.19 -10.38
N PRO A 299 -1.08 14.17 -11.18
CA PRO A 299 -2.44 14.70 -11.16
C PRO A 299 -3.44 13.56 -11.33
N PHE A 300 -4.47 13.48 -10.48
CA PHE A 300 -5.47 12.44 -10.61
C PHE A 300 -6.87 12.90 -10.26
N LEU A 301 -7.84 12.23 -10.86
CA LEU A 301 -9.26 12.33 -10.54
C LEU A 301 -9.66 11.05 -9.82
N LEU A 302 -10.05 11.18 -8.55
CA LEU A 302 -10.66 10.10 -7.78
C LEU A 302 -12.15 10.05 -8.12
N VAL A 303 -12.60 8.88 -8.57
CA VAL A 303 -14.00 8.63 -8.93
C VAL A 303 -14.57 7.53 -8.04
N ASN A 304 -15.86 7.64 -7.74
CA ASN A 304 -16.59 6.67 -6.91
C ASN A 304 -15.90 6.45 -5.55
N SER A 305 -15.64 7.52 -4.84
CA SER A 305 -15.09 7.52 -3.47
C SER A 305 -16.20 7.56 -2.42
#